data_de4e900015a8a16512522533dd01a68d
#
_entry.id   de4e900015a8a16512522533dd01a68d
#
_cell.length_a   1.000
_cell.length_b   1.000
_cell.length_c   1.000
_cell.angle_alpha   90.00
_cell.angle_beta   90.00
_cell.angle_gamma   90.00
#
_symmetry.space_group_name_H-M   'P 1'
#
loop_
_entity.id
_entity.type
_entity.pdbx_description
1 polymer ?
#
loop_
_entity_poly.entity_id
_entity_poly.type
_entity_poly.pdbx_seq_one_letter_code
_entity_poly.pdbx_strand_id
1 'polypeptide(L)'
;MIDFWCCVYASILDKNLFLKRIRFYSLLRVIVRLGGNIVLPLYFQLTAKNNSYRLSAFSKEQGRIIVTVTSFPKRIGRLWLTLESILRQKIKPDMIIVWLSKEQFPTEESIPFKLRQLRSRGIIIRLEEYDFASHKKYYYVLRDYREDHFITIDDDIIYPSDFIFSLVNGYKQNPNCVVSRYAFEMKYDLNGNLLPYMTWSMVRKEMEQTDVAFLGTGGGALFPAHSLYPDVSNIELALSLCKYADDVWLNAMLRLNGKKVVVVDNLFSIFPILYLKDFSLSSLNCHQNMNDVQIKAVRKYYEENIGQDPFAKI
;
A
#
# COMPACT_ATOMS: atom_id res chain seq x y z
N MET A 1 3.88 -15.63 15.46
CA MET A 1 2.62 -16.08 14.80
C MET A 1 2.37 -15.34 13.48
N ILE A 2 2.29 -14.00 13.49
CA ILE A 2 2.09 -13.20 12.24
C ILE A 2 3.19 -13.52 11.23
N ASP A 3 4.45 -13.36 11.64
CA ASP A 3 5.61 -13.57 10.75
C ASP A 3 5.66 -14.99 10.18
N PHE A 4 5.26 -15.98 10.97
CA PHE A 4 5.16 -17.38 10.51
C PHE A 4 4.21 -17.48 9.28
N TRP A 5 2.98 -16.96 9.40
CA TRP A 5 2.01 -17.04 8.30
C TRP A 5 2.43 -16.21 7.08
N CYS A 6 3.02 -15.03 7.30
CA CYS A 6 3.57 -14.20 6.22
C CYS A 6 4.70 -14.94 5.48
N CYS A 7 5.66 -15.51 6.22
CA CYS A 7 6.79 -16.26 5.64
C CYS A 7 6.33 -17.53 4.91
N VAL A 8 5.43 -18.32 5.52
CA VAL A 8 4.91 -19.53 4.87
C VAL A 8 4.19 -19.19 3.56
N TYR A 9 3.35 -18.16 3.57
CA TYR A 9 2.65 -17.74 2.35
C TYR A 9 3.62 -17.23 1.27
N ALA A 10 4.59 -16.40 1.64
CA ALA A 10 5.59 -15.84 0.71
C ALA A 10 6.53 -16.91 0.14
N SER A 11 6.80 -17.98 0.88
CA SER A 11 7.70 -19.05 0.45
C SER A 11 7.07 -20.01 -0.58
N ILE A 12 5.77 -19.94 -0.84
CA ILE A 12 5.09 -20.74 -1.86
C ILE A 12 5.39 -20.16 -3.24
N LEU A 13 6.55 -20.51 -3.79
CA LEU A 13 7.00 -20.07 -5.12
C LEU A 13 6.74 -21.18 -6.16
N ASP A 14 6.35 -20.78 -7.37
CA ASP A 14 6.09 -21.68 -8.50
C ASP A 14 7.41 -22.19 -9.12
N LYS A 15 8.18 -22.99 -8.35
CA LYS A 15 9.54 -23.43 -8.73
C LYS A 15 9.56 -24.59 -9.75
N ASN A 16 8.58 -25.48 -9.70
CA ASN A 16 8.51 -26.67 -10.54
C ASN A 16 7.38 -26.53 -11.56
N LEU A 17 7.72 -26.66 -12.87
CA LEU A 17 6.77 -26.49 -13.97
C LEU A 17 5.62 -27.51 -13.95
N PHE A 18 5.92 -28.77 -13.59
CA PHE A 18 4.89 -29.81 -13.48
C PHE A 18 3.89 -29.49 -12.37
N LEU A 19 4.39 -29.16 -11.17
CA LEU A 19 3.53 -28.77 -10.03
C LEU A 19 2.74 -27.50 -10.32
N LYS A 20 3.30 -26.55 -11.07
CA LYS A 20 2.59 -25.38 -11.55
C LYS A 20 1.44 -25.77 -12.50
N ARG A 21 1.70 -26.68 -13.45
CA ARG A 21 0.70 -27.14 -14.44
C ARG A 21 -0.51 -27.81 -13.79
N ILE A 22 -0.30 -28.59 -12.72
CA ILE A 22 -1.37 -29.23 -11.94
C ILE A 22 -1.97 -28.32 -10.86
N ARG A 23 -1.63 -27.03 -10.85
CA ARG A 23 -2.09 -26.01 -9.88
C ARG A 23 -1.80 -26.33 -8.41
N PHE A 24 -0.81 -27.19 -8.12
CA PHE A 24 -0.44 -27.58 -6.76
C PHE A 24 -0.11 -26.37 -5.88
N TYR A 25 0.68 -25.41 -6.35
CA TYR A 25 1.02 -24.21 -5.60
C TYR A 25 -0.21 -23.31 -5.34
N SER A 26 -1.14 -23.28 -6.28
CA SER A 26 -2.41 -22.54 -6.09
C SER A 26 -3.25 -23.17 -4.96
N LEU A 27 -3.36 -24.50 -4.93
CA LEU A 27 -4.04 -25.23 -3.86
C LEU A 27 -3.35 -25.00 -2.51
N LEU A 28 -2.03 -25.07 -2.47
CA LEU A 28 -1.26 -24.83 -1.25
C LEU A 28 -1.45 -23.41 -0.72
N ARG A 29 -1.43 -22.39 -1.60
CA ARG A 29 -1.75 -21.00 -1.22
C ARG A 29 -3.16 -20.88 -0.65
N VAL A 30 -4.15 -21.59 -1.22
CA VAL A 30 -5.53 -21.58 -0.70
C VAL A 30 -5.57 -22.19 0.70
N ILE A 31 -4.95 -23.35 0.92
CA ILE A 31 -4.92 -24.03 2.23
C ILE A 31 -4.26 -23.13 3.29
N VAL A 32 -3.08 -22.59 2.99
CA VAL A 32 -2.34 -21.69 3.90
C VAL A 32 -3.17 -20.43 4.19
N ARG A 33 -3.80 -19.86 3.15
CA ARG A 33 -4.64 -18.66 3.29
C ARG A 33 -5.87 -18.94 4.15
N LEU A 34 -6.54 -20.08 3.97
CA LEU A 34 -7.67 -20.49 4.82
C LEU A 34 -7.22 -20.68 6.28
N GLY A 35 -6.17 -21.45 6.51
CA GLY A 35 -5.64 -21.69 7.87
C GLY A 35 -5.27 -20.40 8.60
N GLY A 36 -4.51 -19.51 7.97
CA GLY A 36 -4.13 -18.24 8.57
C GLY A 36 -5.32 -17.30 8.82
N ASN A 37 -6.32 -17.30 7.94
CA ASN A 37 -7.54 -16.50 8.12
C ASN A 37 -8.50 -17.05 9.20
N ILE A 38 -8.27 -18.24 9.73
CA ILE A 38 -8.92 -18.79 10.93
C ILE A 38 -8.06 -18.48 12.16
N VAL A 39 -6.78 -18.81 12.11
CA VAL A 39 -5.87 -18.74 13.26
C VAL A 39 -5.56 -17.30 13.67
N LEU A 40 -5.25 -16.42 12.72
CA LEU A 40 -4.84 -15.04 13.03
C LEU A 40 -5.94 -14.21 13.71
N PRO A 41 -7.22 -14.25 13.27
CA PRO A 41 -8.30 -13.56 14.00
C PRO A 41 -8.44 -14.03 15.45
N LEU A 42 -8.37 -15.34 15.69
CA LEU A 42 -8.41 -15.91 17.05
C LEU A 42 -7.20 -15.47 17.89
N TYR A 43 -6.02 -15.55 17.30
CA TYR A 43 -4.78 -15.08 17.95
C TYR A 43 -4.88 -13.59 18.33
N PHE A 44 -5.36 -12.73 17.44
CA PHE A 44 -5.51 -11.30 17.71
C PHE A 44 -6.52 -11.03 18.83
N GLN A 45 -7.65 -11.75 18.86
CA GLN A 45 -8.65 -11.61 19.91
C GLN A 45 -8.13 -12.06 21.28
N LEU A 46 -7.46 -13.21 21.34
CA LEU A 46 -6.94 -13.78 22.59
C LEU A 46 -5.75 -12.99 23.15
N THR A 47 -4.98 -12.32 22.29
CA THR A 47 -3.79 -11.56 22.66
C THR A 47 -3.98 -10.05 22.61
N ALA A 48 -5.21 -9.57 22.40
CA ALA A 48 -5.52 -8.15 22.44
C ALA A 48 -5.27 -7.62 23.85
N LYS A 49 -4.11 -6.97 24.05
CA LYS A 49 -3.79 -6.31 25.31
C LYS A 49 -4.44 -4.93 25.30
N ASN A 50 -5.03 -4.52 26.42
CA ASN A 50 -5.49 -3.16 26.71
C ASN A 50 -4.32 -2.19 26.91
N ASN A 51 -3.21 -2.40 26.23
CA ASN A 51 -2.09 -1.49 26.29
C ASN A 51 -2.44 -0.26 25.46
N SER A 52 -2.58 0.89 26.10
CA SER A 52 -2.39 2.18 25.47
C SER A 52 -0.99 2.13 24.82
N TYR A 53 -0.94 1.89 23.53
CA TYR A 53 0.32 1.96 22.80
C TYR A 53 0.79 3.41 22.86
N ARG A 54 1.82 3.67 23.63
CA ARG A 54 2.66 4.83 23.40
C ARG A 54 3.34 4.56 22.07
N LEU A 55 2.86 5.23 21.03
CA LEU A 55 3.52 5.28 19.77
C LEU A 55 4.90 5.87 20.06
N SER A 56 5.97 5.09 19.87
CA SER A 56 7.31 5.62 20.08
C SER A 56 7.66 6.44 18.85
N ALA A 57 7.71 7.73 19.05
CA ALA A 57 8.16 8.67 18.05
C ALA A 57 9.56 8.31 17.53
N PHE A 58 9.77 8.47 16.26
CA PHE A 58 11.05 8.94 15.76
C PHE A 58 11.43 10.20 16.55
N SER A 59 12.71 10.46 16.70
CA SER A 59 13.12 11.74 17.31
C SER A 59 12.38 12.88 16.60
N LYS A 60 11.82 13.81 17.34
CA LYS A 60 11.02 14.92 16.79
C LYS A 60 11.71 15.69 15.65
N GLU A 61 13.02 15.57 15.56
CA GLU A 61 13.87 16.18 14.54
C GLU A 61 13.80 15.50 13.16
N GLN A 62 13.29 14.27 13.07
CA GLN A 62 13.23 13.49 11.82
C GLN A 62 11.84 13.48 11.17
N GLY A 63 10.87 14.21 11.72
CA GLY A 63 9.47 14.18 11.29
C GLY A 63 8.70 12.97 11.86
N ARG A 64 7.38 13.10 11.90
CA ARG A 64 6.49 12.01 12.35
C ARG A 64 6.25 11.02 11.21
N ILE A 65 5.96 9.79 11.57
CA ILE A 65 5.54 8.74 10.63
C ILE A 65 4.07 8.41 10.86
N ILE A 66 3.27 8.63 9.85
CA ILE A 66 1.84 8.36 9.84
C ILE A 66 1.55 7.14 8.98
N VAL A 67 0.97 6.08 9.56
CA VAL A 67 0.41 4.99 8.75
C VAL A 67 -1.00 5.38 8.34
N THR A 68 -1.29 5.30 7.06
CA THR A 68 -2.55 5.73 6.44
C THR A 68 -3.20 4.61 5.66
N VAL A 69 -4.52 4.46 5.85
CA VAL A 69 -5.32 3.43 5.18
C VAL A 69 -6.73 3.93 4.91
N THR A 70 -7.34 3.43 3.86
CA THR A 70 -8.77 3.59 3.59
C THR A 70 -9.45 2.23 3.43
N SER A 71 -10.77 2.22 3.55
CA SER A 71 -11.59 1.04 3.28
C SER A 71 -12.97 1.45 2.76
N PHE A 72 -13.79 0.49 2.41
CA PHE A 72 -15.14 0.67 1.90
C PHE A 72 -16.09 -0.40 2.46
N PRO A 73 -17.44 -0.28 2.34
CA PRO A 73 -18.40 -1.11 3.06
C PRO A 73 -18.21 -2.63 2.92
N LYS A 74 -17.78 -3.09 1.75
CA LYS A 74 -17.59 -4.53 1.50
C LYS A 74 -16.36 -5.12 2.18
N ARG A 75 -15.38 -4.30 2.60
CA ARG A 75 -14.11 -4.74 3.21
C ARG A 75 -13.93 -4.31 4.67
N ILE A 76 -14.58 -3.22 5.09
CA ILE A 76 -14.42 -2.60 6.41
C ILE A 76 -14.54 -3.58 7.58
N GLY A 77 -15.38 -4.63 7.43
CA GLY A 77 -15.61 -5.63 8.48
C GLY A 77 -14.37 -6.42 8.90
N ARG A 78 -13.34 -6.47 8.07
CA ARG A 78 -12.07 -7.17 8.34
C ARG A 78 -10.85 -6.25 8.46
N LEU A 79 -10.99 -4.95 8.21
CA LEU A 79 -9.90 -3.98 8.36
C LEU A 79 -9.21 -4.04 9.74
N TRP A 80 -9.96 -4.39 10.80
CA TRP A 80 -9.39 -4.54 12.14
C TRP A 80 -8.23 -5.55 12.20
N LEU A 81 -8.18 -6.56 11.31
CA LEU A 81 -7.07 -7.53 11.22
C LEU A 81 -5.79 -6.88 10.71
N THR A 82 -5.91 -6.05 9.68
CA THR A 82 -4.80 -5.25 9.17
C THR A 82 -4.25 -4.35 10.27
N LEU A 83 -5.14 -3.60 10.94
CA LEU A 83 -4.74 -2.67 12.00
C LEU A 83 -4.12 -3.38 13.22
N GLU A 84 -4.60 -4.58 13.56
CA GLU A 84 -3.98 -5.42 14.59
C GLU A 84 -2.53 -5.79 14.23
N SER A 85 -2.23 -6.04 12.97
CA SER A 85 -0.85 -6.30 12.54
C SER A 85 0.03 -5.05 12.64
N ILE A 86 -0.52 -3.86 12.37
CA ILE A 86 0.20 -2.59 12.51
C ILE A 86 0.40 -2.23 14.01
N LEU A 87 -0.59 -2.45 14.85
CA LEU A 87 -0.45 -2.25 16.30
C LEU A 87 0.63 -3.17 16.93
N ARG A 88 0.99 -4.26 16.28
CA ARG A 88 2.00 -5.23 16.74
C ARG A 88 3.38 -5.09 16.09
N GLN A 89 3.63 -3.98 15.40
CA GLN A 89 4.91 -3.71 14.77
C GLN A 89 6.05 -3.57 15.79
N LYS A 90 7.28 -3.99 15.43
CA LYS A 90 8.50 -3.80 16.24
C LYS A 90 8.81 -2.32 16.48
N ILE A 91 8.63 -1.51 15.42
CA ILE A 91 8.67 -0.04 15.50
C ILE A 91 7.26 0.49 15.33
N LYS A 92 6.86 1.42 16.21
CA LYS A 92 5.53 2.03 16.18
C LYS A 92 5.54 3.31 15.35
N PRO A 93 4.51 3.52 14.51
CA PRO A 93 4.33 4.83 13.88
C PRO A 93 3.83 5.84 14.93
N ASP A 94 3.97 7.12 14.62
CA ASP A 94 3.44 8.19 15.50
C ASP A 94 1.91 8.24 15.47
N MET A 95 1.32 7.94 14.33
CA MET A 95 -0.14 7.91 14.15
C MET A 95 -0.54 6.77 13.21
N ILE A 96 -1.75 6.25 13.42
CA ILE A 96 -2.40 5.30 12.49
C ILE A 96 -3.78 5.88 12.19
N ILE A 97 -4.03 6.24 10.92
CA ILE A 97 -5.25 6.93 10.51
C ILE A 97 -6.00 6.09 9.47
N VAL A 98 -7.27 5.87 9.75
CA VAL A 98 -8.25 5.26 8.84
C VAL A 98 -9.13 6.36 8.26
N TRP A 99 -9.11 6.52 6.94
CA TRP A 99 -9.93 7.52 6.22
C TRP A 99 -11.14 6.84 5.61
N LEU A 100 -12.33 7.26 6.01
CA LEU A 100 -13.61 6.77 5.51
C LEU A 100 -14.41 7.95 4.96
N SER A 101 -15.32 7.71 4.01
CA SER A 101 -16.21 8.76 3.52
C SER A 101 -17.59 8.68 4.19
N LYS A 102 -18.20 9.81 4.47
CA LYS A 102 -19.59 9.91 4.96
C LYS A 102 -20.60 9.41 3.93
N GLU A 103 -20.27 9.50 2.64
CA GLU A 103 -21.09 8.91 1.57
C GLU A 103 -21.27 7.40 1.75
N GLN A 104 -20.25 6.71 2.25
CA GLN A 104 -20.26 5.25 2.46
C GLN A 104 -20.57 4.87 3.91
N PHE A 105 -20.23 5.73 4.86
CA PHE A 105 -20.38 5.54 6.30
C PHE A 105 -21.04 6.81 6.90
N PRO A 106 -22.36 6.98 6.73
CA PRO A 106 -23.04 8.22 7.07
C PRO A 106 -23.05 8.51 8.56
N THR A 107 -22.96 7.49 9.41
CA THR A 107 -22.96 7.65 10.86
C THR A 107 -21.85 6.85 11.52
N GLU A 108 -21.54 7.14 12.76
CA GLU A 108 -20.56 6.41 13.58
C GLU A 108 -20.96 4.92 13.74
N GLU A 109 -22.24 4.62 13.81
CA GLU A 109 -22.79 3.26 13.97
C GLU A 109 -22.58 2.42 12.73
N SER A 110 -22.44 3.03 11.54
CA SER A 110 -22.13 2.35 10.29
C SER A 110 -20.72 1.75 10.28
N ILE A 111 -19.83 2.21 11.18
CA ILE A 111 -18.49 1.68 11.35
C ILE A 111 -18.55 0.43 12.24
N PRO A 112 -17.98 -0.73 11.83
CA PRO A 112 -18.00 -1.96 12.60
C PRO A 112 -17.48 -1.80 14.03
N PHE A 113 -18.17 -2.38 15.01
CA PHE A 113 -17.83 -2.28 16.43
C PHE A 113 -16.36 -2.64 16.73
N LYS A 114 -15.85 -3.73 16.17
CA LYS A 114 -14.45 -4.14 16.35
C LYS A 114 -13.45 -3.07 15.89
N LEU A 115 -13.78 -2.34 14.83
CA LEU A 115 -12.94 -1.25 14.34
C LEU A 115 -13.00 -0.05 15.28
N ARG A 116 -14.21 0.32 15.74
CA ARG A 116 -14.40 1.43 16.72
C ARG A 116 -13.65 1.17 18.03
N GLN A 117 -13.62 -0.08 18.50
CA GLN A 117 -12.87 -0.46 19.71
C GLN A 117 -11.37 -0.17 19.61
N LEU A 118 -10.78 -0.19 18.42
CA LEU A 118 -9.35 0.07 18.25
C LEU A 118 -8.96 1.52 18.53
N ARG A 119 -9.93 2.45 18.62
CA ARG A 119 -9.66 3.84 19.06
C ARG A 119 -9.05 3.90 20.45
N SER A 120 -9.48 3.04 21.38
CA SER A 120 -8.89 2.95 22.72
C SER A 120 -7.40 2.53 22.69
N ARG A 121 -6.93 2.03 21.55
CA ARG A 121 -5.56 1.60 21.30
C ARG A 121 -4.79 2.54 20.37
N GLY A 122 -5.31 3.76 20.16
CA GLY A 122 -4.63 4.81 19.41
C GLY A 122 -4.91 4.85 17.90
N ILE A 123 -5.86 4.04 17.39
CA ILE A 123 -6.31 4.17 15.99
C ILE A 123 -7.20 5.41 15.87
N ILE A 124 -6.88 6.25 14.92
CA ILE A 124 -7.66 7.44 14.55
C ILE A 124 -8.56 7.07 13.37
N ILE A 125 -9.86 7.25 13.50
CA ILE A 125 -10.83 7.05 12.41
C ILE A 125 -11.39 8.42 12.05
N ARG A 126 -11.20 8.83 10.80
CA ARG A 126 -11.70 10.09 10.23
C ARG A 126 -12.81 9.79 9.24
N LEU A 127 -13.92 10.50 9.39
CA LEU A 127 -15.04 10.52 8.45
C LEU A 127 -14.95 11.80 7.62
N GLU A 128 -14.61 11.66 6.36
CA GLU A 128 -14.48 12.75 5.40
C GLU A 128 -15.74 12.87 4.55
N GLU A 129 -16.00 14.05 4.00
CA GLU A 129 -17.25 14.33 3.27
C GLU A 129 -17.37 13.48 2.01
N TYR A 130 -16.29 13.42 1.19
CA TYR A 130 -16.32 12.82 -0.14
C TYR A 130 -15.61 11.48 -0.22
N ASP A 131 -16.07 10.64 -1.17
CA ASP A 131 -15.42 9.37 -1.48
C ASP A 131 -14.50 9.49 -2.70
N PHE A 132 -13.21 9.53 -2.45
CA PHE A 132 -12.16 9.52 -3.47
C PHE A 132 -11.56 8.11 -3.68
N ALA A 133 -12.32 7.06 -3.42
CA ALA A 133 -11.89 5.67 -3.54
C ALA A 133 -10.54 5.40 -2.83
N SER A 134 -9.57 4.77 -3.51
CA SER A 134 -8.24 4.49 -2.93
C SER A 134 -7.40 5.75 -2.70
N HIS A 135 -7.69 6.85 -3.39
CA HIS A 135 -6.98 8.12 -3.25
C HIS A 135 -7.13 8.75 -1.85
N LYS A 136 -8.16 8.40 -1.09
CA LYS A 136 -8.36 8.87 0.30
C LYS A 136 -7.12 8.64 1.17
N LYS A 137 -6.39 7.53 0.97
CA LYS A 137 -5.26 7.17 1.85
C LYS A 137 -4.07 8.12 1.76
N TYR A 138 -3.84 8.78 0.62
CA TYR A 138 -2.76 9.77 0.50
C TYR A 138 -3.28 11.20 0.52
N TYR A 139 -4.44 11.47 -0.09
CA TYR A 139 -4.97 12.82 -0.24
C TYR A 139 -5.21 13.50 1.12
N TYR A 140 -5.94 12.82 2.00
CA TYR A 140 -6.27 13.42 3.30
C TYR A 140 -5.08 13.52 4.24
N VAL A 141 -4.15 12.58 4.20
CA VAL A 141 -2.93 12.70 5.01
C VAL A 141 -2.05 13.86 4.53
N LEU A 142 -1.95 14.08 3.24
CA LEU A 142 -1.21 15.24 2.69
C LEU A 142 -1.91 16.57 2.97
N ARG A 143 -3.24 16.60 2.97
CA ARG A 143 -4.02 17.79 3.32
C ARG A 143 -3.79 18.21 4.77
N ASP A 144 -3.81 17.25 5.71
CA ASP A 144 -3.82 17.53 7.14
C ASP A 144 -2.41 17.48 7.79
N TYR A 145 -1.47 16.76 7.17
CA TYR A 145 -0.15 16.42 7.73
C TYR A 145 0.98 16.58 6.71
N ARG A 146 0.99 17.66 5.96
CA ARG A 146 1.90 17.90 4.83
C ARG A 146 3.39 17.80 5.17
N GLU A 147 3.74 18.15 6.41
CA GLU A 147 5.13 18.17 6.90
C GLU A 147 5.58 16.82 7.48
N ASP A 148 4.70 15.82 7.48
CA ASP A 148 4.99 14.51 8.04
C ASP A 148 5.27 13.46 6.94
N HIS A 149 6.02 12.43 7.29
CA HIS A 149 6.19 11.25 6.46
C HIS A 149 4.96 10.36 6.59
N PHE A 150 4.57 9.69 5.52
CA PHE A 150 3.47 8.74 5.62
C PHE A 150 3.78 7.38 4.98
N ILE A 151 3.18 6.34 5.54
CA ILE A 151 3.25 4.97 5.03
C ILE A 151 1.85 4.57 4.58
N THR A 152 1.70 4.21 3.31
CA THR A 152 0.45 3.68 2.78
C THR A 152 0.35 2.19 3.03
N ILE A 153 -0.84 1.72 3.40
CA ILE A 153 -1.18 0.30 3.53
C ILE A 153 -2.57 0.03 2.94
N ASP A 154 -2.85 -1.24 2.60
CA ASP A 154 -4.17 -1.69 2.15
C ASP A 154 -4.97 -2.36 3.27
N ASP A 155 -6.29 -2.38 3.11
CA ASP A 155 -7.26 -2.87 4.10
C ASP A 155 -7.43 -4.40 4.12
N ASP A 156 -6.79 -5.12 3.19
CA ASP A 156 -6.94 -6.57 2.99
C ASP A 156 -5.64 -7.37 3.22
N ILE A 157 -4.65 -6.74 3.88
CA ILE A 157 -3.34 -7.31 4.12
C ILE A 157 -3.00 -7.35 5.61
N ILE A 158 -2.44 -8.47 6.08
CA ILE A 158 -1.77 -8.58 7.37
C ILE A 158 -0.27 -8.45 7.12
N TYR A 159 0.36 -7.48 7.76
CA TYR A 159 1.77 -7.14 7.61
C TYR A 159 2.64 -7.85 8.65
N PRO A 160 3.87 -8.30 8.30
CA PRO A 160 4.81 -8.89 9.25
C PRO A 160 5.27 -7.87 10.30
N SER A 161 5.79 -8.36 11.42
CA SER A 161 6.11 -7.50 12.57
C SER A 161 7.26 -6.50 12.34
N ASP A 162 8.07 -6.71 11.32
CA ASP A 162 9.18 -5.84 10.90
C ASP A 162 8.85 -4.90 9.73
N PHE A 163 7.58 -4.85 9.33
CA PHE A 163 7.13 -4.08 8.17
C PHE A 163 7.54 -2.60 8.26
N ILE A 164 7.18 -1.91 9.34
CA ILE A 164 7.56 -0.50 9.53
C ILE A 164 9.07 -0.36 9.70
N PHE A 165 9.72 -1.29 10.42
CA PHE A 165 11.16 -1.26 10.62
C PHE A 165 11.93 -1.28 9.29
N SER A 166 11.55 -2.15 8.35
CA SER A 166 12.23 -2.24 7.06
C SER A 166 12.11 -0.96 6.22
N LEU A 167 10.91 -0.36 6.18
CA LEU A 167 10.66 0.90 5.47
C LEU A 167 11.47 2.05 6.07
N VAL A 168 11.45 2.16 7.39
CA VAL A 168 12.17 3.21 8.12
C VAL A 168 13.67 3.06 8.00
N ASN A 169 14.18 1.84 8.08
CA ASN A 169 15.61 1.58 7.90
C ASN A 169 16.06 1.93 6.47
N GLY A 170 15.27 1.56 5.47
CA GLY A 170 15.51 1.95 4.08
C GLY A 170 15.53 3.47 3.88
N TYR A 171 14.59 4.18 4.51
CA TYR A 171 14.57 5.64 4.50
C TYR A 171 15.81 6.27 5.17
N LYS A 172 16.22 5.77 6.34
CA LYS A 172 17.42 6.28 7.02
C LYS A 172 18.69 6.15 6.18
N GLN A 173 18.78 5.06 5.42
CA GLN A 173 19.89 4.83 4.51
C GLN A 173 19.79 5.67 3.22
N ASN A 174 18.56 6.04 2.82
CA ASN A 174 18.27 6.75 1.58
C ASN A 174 17.24 7.88 1.80
N PRO A 175 17.59 8.97 2.52
CA PRO A 175 16.62 9.95 3.01
C PRO A 175 15.91 10.77 1.92
N ASN A 176 16.43 10.77 0.69
CA ASN A 176 15.82 11.47 -0.45
C ASN A 176 14.93 10.58 -1.34
N CYS A 177 14.77 9.29 -0.98
CA CYS A 177 14.04 8.32 -1.77
C CYS A 177 12.69 7.97 -1.14
N VAL A 178 11.73 7.59 -1.97
CA VAL A 178 10.54 6.84 -1.53
C VAL A 178 10.96 5.39 -1.32
N VAL A 179 10.55 4.80 -0.20
CA VAL A 179 10.93 3.43 0.14
C VAL A 179 9.71 2.52 0.02
N SER A 180 9.85 1.43 -0.72
CA SER A 180 8.76 0.47 -0.93
C SER A 180 9.18 -0.96 -0.60
N ARG A 181 8.25 -1.76 -0.11
CA ARG A 181 8.40 -3.22 0.04
C ARG A 181 7.83 -3.99 -1.15
N TYR A 182 7.08 -3.32 -2.02
CA TYR A 182 6.42 -3.94 -3.15
C TYR A 182 6.53 -3.05 -4.38
N ALA A 183 7.18 -3.54 -5.41
CA ALA A 183 7.33 -2.83 -6.66
C ALA A 183 7.38 -3.79 -7.85
N PHE A 184 7.05 -3.26 -9.01
CA PHE A 184 7.29 -3.87 -10.31
C PHE A 184 8.41 -3.12 -11.02
N GLU A 185 9.21 -3.84 -11.78
CA GLU A 185 10.20 -3.26 -12.67
C GLU A 185 9.53 -2.90 -13.99
N MET A 186 9.43 -1.60 -14.28
CA MET A 186 8.94 -1.09 -15.55
C MET A 186 9.86 -1.56 -16.68
N LYS A 187 9.28 -2.05 -17.76
CA LYS A 187 10.02 -2.52 -18.94
C LYS A 187 9.83 -1.61 -20.12
N TYR A 188 10.89 -1.47 -20.90
CA TYR A 188 10.92 -0.64 -22.09
C TYR A 188 11.39 -1.46 -23.29
N ASP A 189 10.92 -1.11 -24.49
CA ASP A 189 11.44 -1.65 -25.74
C ASP A 189 12.80 -1.04 -26.10
N LEU A 190 13.36 -1.48 -27.23
CA LEU A 190 14.66 -0.98 -27.72
C LEU A 190 14.64 0.51 -28.08
N ASN A 191 13.47 1.07 -28.36
CA ASN A 191 13.27 2.48 -28.68
C ASN A 191 12.99 3.33 -27.45
N GLY A 192 12.97 2.73 -26.23
CA GLY A 192 12.66 3.41 -24.98
C GLY A 192 11.17 3.58 -24.69
N ASN A 193 10.29 2.96 -25.46
CA ASN A 193 8.85 3.01 -25.17
C ASN A 193 8.48 2.08 -24.03
N LEU A 194 7.63 2.55 -23.12
CA LEU A 194 7.13 1.78 -22.01
C LEU A 194 6.28 0.60 -22.50
N LEU A 195 6.61 -0.61 -22.07
CA LEU A 195 5.87 -1.83 -22.39
C LEU A 195 4.63 -1.96 -21.49
N PRO A 196 3.60 -2.74 -21.91
CA PRO A 196 2.38 -2.94 -21.14
C PRO A 196 2.62 -3.42 -19.71
N TYR A 197 1.83 -2.92 -18.76
CA TYR A 197 1.93 -3.21 -17.32
C TYR A 197 2.04 -4.72 -17.00
N MET A 198 1.27 -5.55 -17.69
CA MET A 198 1.28 -7.01 -17.49
C MET A 198 2.59 -7.70 -17.89
N THR A 199 3.49 -7.01 -18.58
CA THR A 199 4.83 -7.52 -18.93
C THR A 199 5.87 -7.22 -17.87
N TRP A 200 5.56 -6.35 -16.91
CA TRP A 200 6.49 -5.97 -15.85
C TRP A 200 6.69 -7.11 -14.86
N SER A 201 7.86 -7.16 -14.27
CA SER A 201 8.23 -8.21 -13.32
C SER A 201 8.18 -7.65 -11.90
N MET A 202 7.61 -8.43 -10.97
CA MET A 202 7.73 -8.08 -9.56
C MET A 202 9.21 -8.07 -9.16
N VAL A 203 9.64 -7.01 -8.48
CA VAL A 203 10.98 -6.91 -7.90
C VAL A 203 11.12 -7.94 -6.78
N ARG A 204 12.12 -8.84 -6.92
CA ARG A 204 12.40 -9.95 -5.98
C ARG A 204 13.74 -9.80 -5.27
N LYS A 205 14.40 -8.70 -5.48
CA LYS A 205 15.69 -8.37 -4.84
C LYS A 205 15.59 -6.96 -4.30
N GLU A 206 16.27 -6.71 -3.22
CA GLU A 206 16.50 -5.34 -2.80
C GLU A 206 17.14 -4.58 -3.95
N MET A 207 16.58 -3.42 -4.23
CA MET A 207 17.10 -2.52 -5.27
C MET A 207 17.65 -1.28 -4.58
N GLU A 208 18.84 -0.89 -5.02
CA GLU A 208 19.33 0.45 -4.76
C GLU A 208 18.42 1.50 -5.41
N GLN A 209 18.75 2.76 -5.24
CA GLN A 209 17.97 3.86 -5.83
C GLN A 209 17.74 3.66 -7.33
N THR A 210 16.49 3.56 -7.75
CA THR A 210 16.13 3.26 -9.12
C THR A 210 14.97 4.09 -9.63
N ASP A 211 15.01 4.40 -10.93
CA ASP A 211 13.95 5.10 -11.66
C ASP A 211 13.01 4.13 -12.36
N VAL A 212 13.32 2.82 -12.40
CA VAL A 212 12.48 1.84 -13.09
C VAL A 212 11.52 1.11 -12.18
N ALA A 213 11.58 1.33 -10.86
CA ALA A 213 10.62 0.74 -9.94
C ALA A 213 9.29 1.50 -9.96
N PHE A 214 8.22 0.77 -10.21
CA PHE A 214 6.83 1.21 -10.03
C PHE A 214 6.33 0.60 -8.71
N LEU A 215 6.22 1.42 -7.68
CA LEU A 215 5.80 0.95 -6.36
C LEU A 215 4.31 0.66 -6.30
N GLY A 216 3.95 -0.38 -5.54
CA GLY A 216 2.57 -0.68 -5.16
C GLY A 216 2.28 -0.18 -3.75
N THR A 217 1.36 0.76 -3.63
CA THR A 217 1.04 1.44 -2.36
C THR A 217 0.50 0.49 -1.30
N GLY A 218 -0.22 -0.55 -1.72
CA GLY A 218 -0.80 -1.55 -0.81
C GLY A 218 0.22 -2.48 -0.18
N GLY A 219 1.33 -2.76 -0.88
CA GLY A 219 2.42 -3.57 -0.32
C GLY A 219 3.19 -2.87 0.78
N GLY A 220 2.99 -1.57 0.93
CA GLY A 220 3.65 -0.67 1.87
C GLY A 220 4.71 0.19 1.22
N ALA A 221 4.46 1.51 1.23
CA ALA A 221 5.41 2.49 0.74
C ALA A 221 5.50 3.67 1.72
N LEU A 222 6.72 4.05 2.08
CA LEU A 222 7.03 5.23 2.89
C LEU A 222 7.36 6.39 1.95
N PHE A 223 6.55 7.42 2.04
CA PHE A 223 6.72 8.69 1.34
C PHE A 223 7.27 9.72 2.32
N PRO A 224 8.50 10.19 2.13
CA PRO A 224 9.02 11.33 2.88
C PRO A 224 8.18 12.58 2.65
N ALA A 225 8.15 13.49 3.62
CA ALA A 225 7.54 14.81 3.42
C ALA A 225 8.12 15.46 2.15
N HIS A 226 7.29 16.15 1.39
CA HIS A 226 7.65 16.83 0.14
C HIS A 226 8.27 15.94 -0.95
N SER A 227 8.04 14.62 -0.90
CA SER A 227 8.57 13.69 -1.91
C SER A 227 7.75 13.63 -3.21
N LEU A 228 6.59 14.26 -3.25
CA LEU A 228 5.65 14.21 -4.36
C LEU A 228 5.52 15.57 -5.05
N TYR A 229 5.31 15.55 -6.37
CA TYR A 229 5.06 16.75 -7.17
C TYR A 229 3.78 17.46 -6.69
N PRO A 230 3.70 18.80 -6.73
CA PRO A 230 2.59 19.57 -6.15
C PRO A 230 1.19 19.14 -6.58
N ASP A 231 1.02 18.68 -7.82
CA ASP A 231 -0.27 18.19 -8.33
C ASP A 231 -0.81 16.97 -7.60
N VAL A 232 -0.03 16.33 -6.73
CA VAL A 232 -0.52 15.25 -5.86
C VAL A 232 -1.77 15.66 -5.07
N SER A 233 -1.89 16.94 -4.74
CA SER A 233 -3.03 17.52 -4.04
C SER A 233 -4.22 17.87 -4.95
N ASN A 234 -4.07 17.79 -6.27
CA ASN A 234 -5.14 18.04 -7.23
C ASN A 234 -5.99 16.78 -7.42
N ILE A 235 -6.95 16.59 -6.50
CA ILE A 235 -7.77 15.36 -6.49
C ILE A 235 -8.68 15.24 -7.71
N GLU A 236 -9.16 16.35 -8.26
CA GLU A 236 -10.00 16.36 -9.46
C GLU A 236 -9.22 15.84 -10.66
N LEU A 237 -8.00 16.30 -10.83
CA LEU A 237 -7.09 15.82 -11.86
C LEU A 237 -6.76 14.34 -11.66
N ALA A 238 -6.42 13.92 -10.44
CA ALA A 238 -6.14 12.53 -10.11
C ALA A 238 -7.31 11.62 -10.48
N LEU A 239 -8.54 11.98 -10.12
CA LEU A 239 -9.74 11.21 -10.42
C LEU A 239 -10.07 11.20 -11.91
N SER A 240 -9.78 12.26 -12.65
CA SER A 240 -9.99 12.32 -14.09
C SER A 240 -9.04 11.41 -14.88
N LEU A 241 -7.79 11.28 -14.43
CA LEU A 241 -6.74 10.51 -15.11
C LEU A 241 -6.56 9.09 -14.57
N CYS A 242 -6.70 8.90 -13.25
CA CYS A 242 -6.33 7.68 -12.52
C CYS A 242 -7.38 7.25 -11.49
N LYS A 243 -8.67 7.35 -11.78
CA LYS A 243 -9.77 7.11 -10.83
C LYS A 243 -9.62 5.85 -9.98
N TYR A 244 -9.07 4.78 -10.53
CA TYR A 244 -9.02 3.46 -9.89
C TYR A 244 -7.61 3.02 -9.48
N ALA A 245 -6.57 3.85 -9.75
CA ALA A 245 -5.17 3.48 -9.52
C ALA A 245 -4.39 4.62 -8.87
N ASP A 246 -4.51 4.73 -7.56
CA ASP A 246 -3.67 5.60 -6.75
C ASP A 246 -2.17 5.29 -6.93
N ASP A 247 -1.81 4.04 -7.20
CA ASP A 247 -0.44 3.63 -7.55
C ASP A 247 0.08 4.39 -8.77
N VAL A 248 -0.71 4.48 -9.86
CA VAL A 248 -0.31 5.19 -11.08
C VAL A 248 -0.07 6.67 -10.79
N TRP A 249 -0.98 7.29 -10.03
CA TRP A 249 -0.88 8.70 -9.68
C TRP A 249 0.35 8.98 -8.83
N LEU A 250 0.54 8.23 -7.74
CA LEU A 250 1.67 8.44 -6.83
C LEU A 250 3.03 8.16 -7.49
N ASN A 251 3.13 7.15 -8.37
CA ASN A 251 4.33 6.91 -9.15
C ASN A 251 4.62 8.06 -10.13
N ALA A 252 3.61 8.63 -10.78
CA ALA A 252 3.78 9.80 -11.63
C ALA A 252 4.28 11.00 -10.80
N MET A 253 3.66 11.28 -9.66
CA MET A 253 4.01 12.42 -8.81
C MET A 253 5.42 12.32 -8.22
N LEU A 254 5.86 11.13 -7.80
CA LEU A 254 7.23 10.96 -7.30
C LEU A 254 8.27 11.18 -8.41
N ARG A 255 8.00 10.69 -9.62
CA ARG A 255 8.92 10.81 -10.77
C ARG A 255 8.99 12.24 -11.30
N LEU A 256 7.86 12.93 -11.41
CA LEU A 256 7.83 14.37 -11.75
C LEU A 256 8.60 15.22 -10.72
N ASN A 257 8.65 14.79 -9.47
CA ASN A 257 9.44 15.44 -8.42
C ASN A 257 10.92 14.97 -8.38
N GLY A 258 11.36 14.22 -9.38
CA GLY A 258 12.74 13.73 -9.49
C GLY A 258 13.14 12.75 -8.37
N LYS A 259 12.18 12.10 -7.73
CA LYS A 259 12.45 11.15 -6.65
C LYS A 259 12.65 9.74 -7.18
N LYS A 260 13.56 9.02 -6.55
CA LYS A 260 13.85 7.60 -6.81
C LYS A 260 13.16 6.70 -5.82
N VAL A 261 13.02 5.43 -6.18
CA VAL A 261 12.46 4.39 -5.32
C VAL A 261 13.57 3.47 -4.83
N VAL A 262 13.52 3.12 -3.55
CA VAL A 262 14.32 2.03 -2.96
C VAL A 262 13.38 0.89 -2.59
N VAL A 263 13.70 -0.32 -3.01
CA VAL A 263 12.92 -1.51 -2.66
C VAL A 263 13.67 -2.30 -1.60
N VAL A 264 13.04 -2.51 -0.43
CA VAL A 264 13.69 -3.04 0.79
C VAL A 264 13.22 -4.43 1.22
N ASP A 265 12.36 -5.09 0.46
CA ASP A 265 11.92 -6.45 0.77
C ASP A 265 11.95 -7.35 -0.47
N ASN A 266 12.85 -8.31 -0.46
CA ASN A 266 13.00 -9.24 -1.57
C ASN A 266 12.01 -10.41 -1.55
N LEU A 267 11.33 -10.66 -0.45
CA LEU A 267 10.39 -11.77 -0.29
C LEU A 267 8.93 -11.35 -0.41
N PHE A 268 8.66 -10.05 -0.27
CA PHE A 268 7.31 -9.52 -0.19
C PHE A 268 6.44 -10.36 0.76
N SER A 269 6.89 -10.43 1.99
CA SER A 269 6.26 -11.22 3.04
C SER A 269 5.04 -10.51 3.60
N ILE A 270 3.89 -10.77 3.02
CA ILE A 270 2.57 -10.32 3.50
C ILE A 270 1.63 -11.51 3.60
N PHE A 271 0.50 -11.32 4.28
CA PHE A 271 -0.55 -12.33 4.33
C PHE A 271 -1.91 -11.74 3.92
N PRO A 272 -2.54 -12.24 2.84
CA PRO A 272 -3.80 -11.68 2.34
C PRO A 272 -4.99 -12.13 3.19
N ILE A 273 -5.85 -11.17 3.53
CA ILE A 273 -7.12 -11.41 4.20
C ILE A 273 -8.13 -11.98 3.17
N LEU A 274 -8.88 -13.00 3.57
CA LEU A 274 -9.92 -13.59 2.74
C LEU A 274 -11.23 -12.80 2.84
N TYR A 275 -11.83 -12.55 1.69
CA TYR A 275 -13.21 -12.09 1.56
C TYR A 275 -14.02 -13.13 0.80
N LEU A 276 -15.30 -13.32 1.15
CA LEU A 276 -16.19 -14.31 0.51
C LEU A 276 -16.47 -13.99 -0.96
N LYS A 277 -16.42 -12.70 -1.33
CA LYS A 277 -16.44 -12.23 -2.71
C LYS A 277 -15.22 -11.37 -2.94
N ASP A 278 -14.52 -11.60 -4.05
CA ASP A 278 -13.40 -10.74 -4.43
C ASP A 278 -13.95 -9.43 -5.00
N PHE A 279 -13.66 -8.35 -4.27
CA PHE A 279 -13.98 -6.98 -4.66
C PHE A 279 -12.70 -6.17 -4.85
N SER A 280 -11.62 -6.81 -5.33
CA SER A 280 -10.35 -6.12 -5.48
C SER A 280 -10.35 -5.22 -6.71
N LEU A 281 -9.83 -4.01 -6.54
CA LEU A 281 -9.53 -3.10 -7.66
C LEU A 281 -8.46 -3.71 -8.59
N SER A 282 -7.67 -4.66 -8.11
CA SER A 282 -6.68 -5.36 -8.91
C SER A 282 -7.32 -6.14 -10.07
N SER A 283 -8.55 -6.64 -9.92
CA SER A 283 -9.26 -7.30 -11.01
C SER A 283 -9.61 -6.34 -12.16
N LEU A 284 -10.01 -5.10 -11.85
CA LEU A 284 -10.26 -4.05 -12.84
C LEU A 284 -8.95 -3.54 -13.43
N ASN A 285 -8.00 -3.21 -12.58
CA ASN A 285 -6.75 -2.57 -13.00
C ASN A 285 -5.84 -3.50 -13.82
N CYS A 286 -5.73 -4.76 -13.43
CA CYS A 286 -4.87 -5.73 -14.12
C CYS A 286 -5.60 -6.48 -15.24
N HIS A 287 -6.78 -7.08 -14.95
CA HIS A 287 -7.44 -7.95 -15.94
C HIS A 287 -8.17 -7.18 -17.05
N GLN A 288 -8.55 -5.93 -16.83
CA GLN A 288 -9.17 -5.08 -17.85
C GLN A 288 -8.20 -4.04 -18.45
N ASN A 289 -6.89 -4.20 -18.24
CA ASN A 289 -5.82 -3.31 -18.72
C ASN A 289 -6.02 -1.84 -18.29
N MET A 290 -6.75 -1.58 -17.21
CA MET A 290 -7.04 -0.22 -16.76
C MET A 290 -5.77 0.52 -16.30
N ASN A 291 -4.76 -0.20 -15.80
CA ASN A 291 -3.47 0.43 -15.49
C ASN A 291 -2.83 1.05 -16.72
N ASP A 292 -2.78 0.33 -17.85
CA ASP A 292 -2.21 0.87 -19.10
C ASP A 292 -2.99 2.08 -19.62
N VAL A 293 -4.32 2.05 -19.51
CA VAL A 293 -5.19 3.19 -19.89
C VAL A 293 -4.88 4.41 -19.03
N GLN A 294 -4.80 4.24 -17.71
CA GLN A 294 -4.53 5.32 -16.78
C GLN A 294 -3.10 5.85 -16.89
N ILE A 295 -2.10 4.97 -17.04
CA ILE A 295 -0.71 5.36 -17.31
C ILE A 295 -0.64 6.21 -18.59
N LYS A 296 -1.29 5.77 -19.67
CA LYS A 296 -1.32 6.52 -20.94
C LYS A 296 -1.97 7.90 -20.80
N ALA A 297 -3.06 7.99 -20.03
CA ALA A 297 -3.74 9.25 -19.78
C ALA A 297 -2.84 10.25 -19.02
N VAL A 298 -2.15 9.78 -17.98
CA VAL A 298 -1.21 10.59 -17.19
C VAL A 298 -0.03 11.05 -18.04
N ARG A 299 0.60 10.14 -18.79
CA ARG A 299 1.71 10.46 -19.69
C ARG A 299 1.33 11.57 -20.67
N LYS A 300 0.21 11.36 -21.38
CA LYS A 300 -0.30 12.34 -22.35
C LYS A 300 -0.54 13.70 -21.72
N TYR A 301 -1.21 13.74 -20.56
CA TYR A 301 -1.50 15.00 -19.87
C TYR A 301 -0.22 15.78 -19.53
N TYR A 302 0.77 15.15 -18.93
CA TYR A 302 2.00 15.84 -18.51
C TYR A 302 2.91 16.17 -19.67
N GLU A 303 2.95 15.34 -20.71
CA GLU A 303 3.68 15.67 -21.94
C GLU A 303 3.10 16.90 -22.63
N GLU A 304 1.77 17.00 -22.77
CA GLU A 304 1.10 18.13 -23.39
C GLU A 304 1.15 19.42 -22.56
N ASN A 305 1.12 19.35 -21.23
CA ASN A 305 1.01 20.54 -20.38
C ASN A 305 2.35 21.08 -19.87
N ILE A 306 3.35 20.21 -19.63
CA ILE A 306 4.66 20.62 -19.11
C ILE A 306 5.85 20.05 -19.86
N GLY A 307 5.62 19.32 -20.98
CA GLY A 307 6.67 18.73 -21.79
C GLY A 307 7.44 17.60 -21.11
N GLN A 308 6.85 16.93 -20.10
CA GLN A 308 7.49 15.86 -19.34
C GLN A 308 6.62 14.61 -19.31
N ASP A 309 7.18 13.48 -19.69
CA ASP A 309 6.52 12.18 -19.52
C ASP A 309 7.00 11.54 -18.20
N PRO A 310 6.13 11.40 -17.17
CA PRO A 310 6.54 10.84 -15.88
C PRO A 310 6.97 9.38 -15.96
N PHE A 311 6.65 8.67 -17.03
CA PHE A 311 7.02 7.27 -17.22
C PHE A 311 8.02 7.07 -18.37
N ALA A 312 8.67 8.13 -18.83
CA ALA A 312 9.78 8.01 -19.78
C ALA A 312 10.94 7.20 -19.16
N LYS A 313 11.70 6.52 -20.00
CA LYS A 313 12.98 5.93 -19.61
C LYS A 313 13.99 7.06 -19.37
N ILE A 314 14.52 7.13 -18.16
CA ILE A 314 15.55 8.08 -17.75
C ILE A 314 16.93 7.46 -18.00
#